data_e71e24547cf23c612857dd43aa9cce34
#
_entry.id   e71e24547cf23c612857dd43aa9cce34
#
_cell.length_a   1.000
_cell.length_b   1.000
_cell.length_c   1.000
_cell.angle_alpha   90.00
_cell.angle_beta   90.00
_cell.angle_gamma   90.00
#
_symmetry.space_group_name_H-M   'P 1'
#
loop_
_entity.id
_entity.type
_entity.pdbx_description
1 polymer ?
#
loop_
_entity_poly.entity_id
_entity_poly.type
_entity_poly.pdbx_seq_one_letter_code
_entity_poly.pdbx_strand_id
1 'polypeptide(L)'
;MQRKSFASIEAKIHPNINNCVFDFKGTSLDSKENEQIVKEMMGVFFERIPKENDGTGEWEWLQKRKQNNFIDALYKGKIDVVSEFLTNMFRNEATYGYLSPSFLDSVSSPDSVKSDILCNIDSCFEFSDISDVVDLTSDCGNPYGLKIDERFVLPDTPRHFYYSYNIYKLLENVIAPVLIEIGGGYGELCLQNWKRFEGNCTIVNMDLFPALAITYFYLTKNGIPVNLVTEKKCEVKEKMVNLILADEVKNVWGKMPRSDLIFNSRSLCEMDENTI
;
A
#
# COMPACT_ATOMS: atom_id res chain seq x y z
N MET A 1 -12.12 -18.66 -18.84
CA MET A 1 -10.77 -18.28 -19.31
C MET A 1 -9.88 -19.51 -19.29
N GLN A 2 -9.32 -19.94 -20.40
CA GLN A 2 -8.32 -21.02 -20.40
C GLN A 2 -7.03 -20.47 -19.80
N ARG A 3 -6.52 -21.10 -18.74
CA ARG A 3 -5.20 -20.75 -18.17
C ARG A 3 -4.14 -20.99 -19.29
N LYS A 4 -3.47 -19.93 -19.71
CA LYS A 4 -2.31 -20.04 -20.59
C LYS A 4 -1.23 -20.87 -19.87
N SER A 5 -0.47 -21.68 -20.58
CA SER A 5 0.57 -22.49 -19.97
C SER A 5 1.69 -21.59 -19.42
N PHE A 6 2.28 -21.96 -18.29
CA PHE A 6 3.36 -21.23 -17.62
C PHE A 6 4.49 -20.83 -18.59
N ALA A 7 4.92 -21.74 -19.46
CA ALA A 7 5.95 -21.49 -20.46
C ALA A 7 5.58 -20.42 -21.50
N SER A 8 4.28 -20.24 -21.83
CA SER A 8 3.84 -19.21 -22.77
C SER A 8 3.80 -17.81 -22.15
N ILE A 9 3.65 -17.73 -20.83
CA ILE A 9 3.66 -16.48 -20.08
C ILE A 9 5.11 -16.03 -19.89
N GLU A 10 6.00 -16.91 -19.44
CA GLU A 10 7.44 -16.60 -19.32
C GLU A 10 8.05 -16.10 -20.63
N ALA A 11 7.67 -16.69 -21.78
CA ALA A 11 8.16 -16.26 -23.09
C ALA A 11 7.73 -14.84 -23.50
N LYS A 12 6.66 -14.31 -22.90
CA LYS A 12 6.17 -12.94 -23.15
C LYS A 12 6.76 -11.89 -22.24
N ILE A 13 7.18 -12.31 -21.04
CA ILE A 13 7.54 -11.37 -19.95
C ILE A 13 8.76 -10.53 -20.30
N HIS A 14 9.69 -10.98 -21.08
CA HIS A 14 10.80 -10.16 -21.62
C HIS A 14 11.83 -11.00 -22.38
N PRO A 15 12.53 -10.46 -23.38
CA PRO A 15 13.75 -11.06 -23.90
C PRO A 15 14.88 -11.20 -22.85
N ASN A 16 14.76 -10.55 -21.68
CA ASN A 16 15.69 -10.62 -20.54
C ASN A 16 15.19 -11.47 -19.36
N ILE A 17 14.32 -12.44 -19.59
CA ILE A 17 13.84 -13.43 -18.58
C ILE A 17 14.98 -14.09 -17.78
N ASN A 18 16.17 -14.18 -18.34
CA ASN A 18 17.35 -14.73 -17.64
C ASN A 18 17.71 -14.00 -16.33
N ASN A 19 17.17 -12.78 -16.11
CA ASN A 19 17.40 -11.97 -14.92
C ASN A 19 16.19 -11.93 -13.97
N CYS A 20 15.08 -12.60 -14.29
CA CYS A 20 13.91 -12.65 -13.41
C CYS A 20 14.05 -13.77 -12.40
N VAL A 21 14.07 -13.45 -11.12
CA VAL A 21 14.16 -14.40 -10.02
C VAL A 21 12.98 -14.19 -9.08
N PHE A 22 12.32 -15.29 -8.69
CA PHE A 22 11.35 -15.22 -7.60
C PHE A 22 12.05 -15.36 -6.27
N ASP A 23 11.96 -14.33 -5.43
CA ASP A 23 12.51 -14.34 -4.08
C ASP A 23 11.38 -14.36 -3.04
N PHE A 24 11.29 -15.49 -2.34
CA PHE A 24 10.41 -15.70 -1.20
C PHE A 24 11.20 -15.95 0.09
N LYS A 25 12.53 -15.91 0.06
CA LYS A 25 13.36 -16.33 1.19
C LYS A 25 13.97 -15.18 1.97
N GLY A 26 14.34 -14.10 1.40
CA GLY A 26 15.03 -12.95 1.98
C GLY A 26 15.38 -13.01 3.47
N THR A 27 16.30 -12.21 3.90
CA THR A 27 16.68 -12.06 5.32
C THR A 27 15.98 -10.86 5.93
N SER A 28 15.75 -10.87 7.25
CA SER A 28 15.28 -9.68 7.96
C SER A 28 16.31 -8.55 7.83
N LEU A 29 15.81 -7.32 7.60
CA LEU A 29 16.64 -6.11 7.53
C LEU A 29 16.79 -5.49 8.92
N ASP A 30 17.91 -4.80 9.17
CA ASP A 30 18.11 -4.00 10.39
C ASP A 30 17.17 -2.79 10.39
N SER A 31 16.46 -2.59 11.49
CA SER A 31 15.43 -1.54 11.63
C SER A 31 15.96 -0.21 12.18
N LYS A 32 17.21 -0.15 12.66
CA LYS A 32 17.74 1.04 13.37
C LYS A 32 17.67 2.32 12.54
N GLU A 33 17.96 2.24 11.25
CA GLU A 33 17.88 3.41 10.37
C GLU A 33 16.47 3.98 10.22
N ASN A 34 15.44 3.19 10.52
CA ASN A 34 14.04 3.54 10.37
C ASN A 34 13.38 4.05 11.66
N GLU A 35 14.05 3.92 12.82
CA GLU A 35 13.50 4.35 14.11
C GLU A 35 13.13 5.86 14.13
N GLN A 36 13.87 6.70 13.43
CA GLN A 36 13.58 8.12 13.38
C GLN A 36 12.25 8.39 12.66
N ILE A 37 12.01 7.73 11.52
CA ILE A 37 10.74 7.86 10.77
C ILE A 37 9.57 7.35 11.63
N VAL A 38 9.76 6.24 12.34
CA VAL A 38 8.74 5.69 13.24
C VAL A 38 8.46 6.63 14.41
N LYS A 39 9.47 7.27 14.99
CA LYS A 39 9.29 8.30 16.03
C LYS A 39 8.48 9.49 15.52
N GLU A 40 8.79 9.97 14.33
CA GLU A 40 8.06 11.08 13.69
C GLU A 40 6.61 10.66 13.41
N MET A 41 6.39 9.49 12.84
CA MET A 41 5.07 8.92 12.61
C MET A 41 4.27 8.83 13.91
N MET A 42 4.83 8.20 14.95
CA MET A 42 4.18 8.09 16.25
C MET A 42 3.89 9.45 16.87
N GLY A 43 4.79 10.44 16.72
CA GLY A 43 4.59 11.80 17.16
C GLY A 43 3.44 12.50 16.44
N VAL A 44 3.31 12.27 15.13
CA VAL A 44 2.23 12.81 14.29
C VAL A 44 0.86 12.23 14.70
N PHE A 45 0.80 10.94 14.98
CA PHE A 45 -0.42 10.28 15.41
C PHE A 45 -0.69 10.34 16.92
N PHE A 46 0.29 10.71 17.77
CA PHE A 46 0.28 10.54 19.22
C PHE A 46 -1.01 11.04 19.91
N GLU A 47 -1.51 12.20 19.54
CA GLU A 47 -2.75 12.76 20.11
C GLU A 47 -4.03 12.12 19.53
N ARG A 48 -3.90 11.22 18.57
CA ARG A 48 -4.98 10.68 17.74
C ARG A 48 -5.00 9.16 17.69
N ILE A 49 -4.07 8.49 18.38
CA ILE A 49 -4.13 7.03 18.52
C ILE A 49 -5.47 6.70 19.20
N PRO A 50 -6.35 5.95 18.53
CA PRO A 50 -7.60 5.51 19.13
C PRO A 50 -7.33 4.78 20.45
N LYS A 51 -8.19 4.96 21.45
CA LYS A 51 -8.01 4.31 22.75
C LYS A 51 -8.22 2.79 22.67
N GLU A 52 -8.98 2.37 21.69
CA GLU A 52 -9.29 0.97 21.41
C GLU A 52 -9.06 0.72 19.92
N ASN A 53 -8.90 -0.53 19.56
CA ASN A 53 -8.80 -0.93 18.17
C ASN A 53 -10.08 -0.53 17.42
N ASP A 54 -9.94 0.29 16.39
CA ASP A 54 -11.03 0.87 15.60
C ASP A 54 -11.51 -0.03 14.45
N GLY A 55 -10.91 -1.21 14.27
CA GLY A 55 -11.37 -2.19 13.30
C GLY A 55 -12.75 -2.75 13.63
N THR A 56 -13.62 -2.83 12.63
CA THR A 56 -14.94 -3.48 12.71
C THR A 56 -15.02 -4.64 11.75
N GLY A 57 -15.99 -5.55 11.96
CA GLY A 57 -16.25 -6.65 11.04
C GLY A 57 -15.05 -7.57 10.83
N GLU A 58 -14.70 -7.79 9.56
CA GLU A 58 -13.57 -8.67 9.17
C GLU A 58 -12.22 -8.13 9.64
N TRP A 59 -12.05 -6.80 9.63
CA TRP A 59 -10.82 -6.15 10.09
C TRP A 59 -10.58 -6.29 11.58
N GLU A 60 -11.62 -6.23 12.41
CA GLU A 60 -11.49 -6.50 13.85
C GLU A 60 -10.97 -7.92 14.11
N TRP A 61 -11.53 -8.91 13.39
CA TRP A 61 -11.08 -10.30 13.49
C TRP A 61 -9.63 -10.47 13.03
N LEU A 62 -9.27 -9.85 11.90
CA LEU A 62 -7.94 -9.94 11.29
C LEU A 62 -6.88 -9.32 12.19
N GLN A 63 -7.12 -8.12 12.68
CA GLN A 63 -6.22 -7.41 13.58
C GLN A 63 -6.00 -8.17 14.89
N LYS A 64 -7.04 -8.74 15.48
CA LYS A 64 -6.93 -9.51 16.72
C LYS A 64 -6.21 -10.85 16.55
N ARG A 65 -6.26 -11.47 15.38
CA ARG A 65 -5.77 -12.84 15.18
C ARG A 65 -4.54 -12.95 14.30
N LYS A 66 -4.34 -12.02 13.41
CA LYS A 66 -3.29 -12.10 12.39
C LYS A 66 -2.25 -10.99 12.49
N GLN A 67 -2.60 -9.85 13.08
CA GLN A 67 -1.72 -8.69 13.25
C GLN A 67 -1.50 -8.32 14.73
N ASN A 68 -1.81 -9.22 15.65
CA ASN A 68 -1.91 -8.93 17.07
C ASN A 68 -0.64 -8.30 17.68
N ASN A 69 0.55 -8.80 17.34
CA ASN A 69 1.80 -8.29 17.92
C ASN A 69 2.17 -6.92 17.35
N PHE A 70 1.95 -6.70 16.06
CA PHE A 70 2.15 -5.41 15.43
C PHE A 70 1.20 -4.36 16.02
N ILE A 71 -0.09 -4.68 16.09
CA ILE A 71 -1.13 -3.80 16.66
C ILE A 71 -0.81 -3.47 18.12
N ASP A 72 -0.47 -4.47 18.94
CA ASP A 72 -0.08 -4.26 20.35
C ASP A 72 1.12 -3.33 20.50
N ALA A 73 2.15 -3.51 19.67
CA ALA A 73 3.33 -2.66 19.67
C ALA A 73 2.99 -1.22 19.25
N LEU A 74 2.15 -1.07 18.23
CA LEU A 74 1.74 0.23 17.69
C LEU A 74 0.95 1.03 18.74
N TYR A 75 -0.08 0.43 19.34
CA TYR A 75 -0.90 1.11 20.37
C TYR A 75 -0.15 1.37 21.68
N LYS A 76 0.87 0.56 22.00
CA LYS A 76 1.75 0.79 23.17
C LYS A 76 2.92 1.72 22.91
N GLY A 77 3.07 2.21 21.69
CA GLY A 77 4.16 3.13 21.32
C GLY A 77 5.56 2.51 21.43
N LYS A 78 5.70 1.21 21.20
CA LYS A 78 6.99 0.50 21.27
C LYS A 78 7.77 0.74 19.97
N ILE A 79 8.49 1.85 19.90
CA ILE A 79 9.12 2.34 18.68
C ILE A 79 10.07 1.33 18.05
N ASP A 80 10.92 0.69 18.85
CA ASP A 80 11.86 -0.33 18.40
C ASP A 80 11.17 -1.52 17.73
N VAL A 81 10.12 -2.04 18.37
CA VAL A 81 9.31 -3.16 17.86
C VAL A 81 8.53 -2.75 16.60
N VAL A 82 7.90 -1.56 16.60
CA VAL A 82 7.19 -1.03 15.42
C VAL A 82 8.16 -0.82 14.27
N SER A 83 9.38 -0.33 14.54
CA SER A 83 10.41 -0.16 13.51
C SER A 83 10.82 -1.50 12.88
N GLU A 84 10.96 -2.56 13.68
CA GLU A 84 11.23 -3.91 13.18
C GLU A 84 10.11 -4.40 12.27
N PHE A 85 8.86 -4.26 12.71
CA PHE A 85 7.70 -4.64 11.90
C PHE A 85 7.63 -3.88 10.58
N LEU A 86 7.76 -2.55 10.60
CA LEU A 86 7.63 -1.73 9.39
C LEU A 86 8.82 -1.88 8.44
N THR A 87 10.03 -2.06 8.95
CA THR A 87 11.21 -2.32 8.12
C THR A 87 11.07 -3.61 7.31
N ASN A 88 10.39 -4.61 7.87
CA ASN A 88 10.18 -5.91 7.26
C ASN A 88 8.68 -6.18 6.96
N MET A 89 7.89 -5.14 6.72
CA MET A 89 6.43 -5.20 6.70
C MET A 89 5.86 -6.21 5.72
N PHE A 90 6.54 -6.46 4.61
CA PHE A 90 6.08 -7.42 3.62
C PHE A 90 6.43 -8.88 3.95
N ARG A 91 7.22 -9.13 4.98
CA ARG A 91 7.64 -10.49 5.40
C ARG A 91 7.13 -10.89 6.78
N ASN A 92 6.27 -10.08 7.38
CA ASN A 92 5.67 -10.33 8.69
C ASN A 92 4.16 -10.07 8.70
N GLU A 93 3.59 -9.99 9.88
CA GLU A 93 2.15 -9.82 10.05
C GLU A 93 1.62 -8.41 9.78
N ALA A 94 2.48 -7.38 9.69
CA ALA A 94 2.05 -5.99 9.57
C ALA A 94 1.18 -5.73 8.32
N THR A 95 1.51 -6.36 7.18
CA THR A 95 0.73 -6.23 5.94
C THR A 95 -0.24 -7.39 5.69
N TYR A 96 -0.48 -8.26 6.68
CA TYR A 96 -1.44 -9.34 6.52
C TYR A 96 -2.85 -8.77 6.28
N GLY A 97 -3.50 -9.23 5.23
CA GLY A 97 -4.81 -8.74 4.79
C GLY A 97 -4.76 -7.55 3.81
N TYR A 98 -3.72 -6.72 3.87
CA TYR A 98 -3.54 -5.64 2.88
C TYR A 98 -2.93 -6.14 1.57
N LEU A 99 -2.25 -7.29 1.59
CA LEU A 99 -1.58 -7.93 0.45
C LEU A 99 -2.11 -9.34 0.29
N SER A 100 -2.53 -9.72 -0.92
CA SER A 100 -3.13 -11.03 -1.19
C SER A 100 -2.46 -11.69 -2.41
N PRO A 101 -1.84 -12.86 -2.24
CA PRO A 101 -1.59 -13.53 -0.97
C PRO A 101 -0.50 -12.83 -0.13
N SER A 102 -0.59 -12.93 1.20
CA SER A 102 0.46 -12.42 2.09
C SER A 102 1.75 -13.25 1.97
N PHE A 103 2.87 -12.73 2.47
CA PHE A 103 4.12 -13.48 2.50
C PHE A 103 3.97 -14.83 3.25
N LEU A 104 3.27 -14.82 4.37
CA LEU A 104 3.07 -16.04 5.17
C LEU A 104 2.28 -17.11 4.40
N ASP A 105 1.32 -16.70 3.57
CA ASP A 105 0.58 -17.60 2.68
C ASP A 105 1.45 -18.02 1.48
N SER A 106 2.25 -17.10 0.94
CA SER A 106 3.10 -17.30 -0.23
C SER A 106 4.20 -18.34 0.01
N VAL A 107 4.79 -18.37 1.20
CA VAL A 107 5.82 -19.35 1.57
C VAL A 107 5.26 -20.77 1.55
N SER A 108 3.97 -20.97 1.85
CA SER A 108 3.32 -22.28 1.84
C SER A 108 2.96 -22.76 0.43
N SER A 109 2.82 -21.85 -0.54
CA SER A 109 2.40 -22.17 -1.93
C SER A 109 3.10 -21.28 -2.98
N PRO A 110 4.43 -21.28 -3.05
CA PRO A 110 5.20 -20.33 -3.87
C PRO A 110 4.91 -20.44 -5.37
N ASP A 111 4.65 -21.64 -5.89
CA ASP A 111 4.36 -21.82 -7.31
C ASP A 111 3.00 -21.27 -7.72
N SER A 112 2.01 -21.31 -6.84
CA SER A 112 0.71 -20.67 -7.08
C SER A 112 0.87 -19.15 -7.16
N VAL A 113 1.61 -18.57 -6.23
CA VAL A 113 1.87 -17.11 -6.19
C VAL A 113 2.65 -16.64 -7.41
N LYS A 114 3.67 -17.40 -7.83
CA LYS A 114 4.39 -17.13 -9.08
C LYS A 114 3.44 -17.09 -10.28
N SER A 115 2.59 -18.11 -10.39
CA SER A 115 1.61 -18.19 -11.48
C SER A 115 0.67 -16.99 -11.47
N ASP A 116 0.19 -16.57 -10.28
CA ASP A 116 -0.73 -15.45 -10.16
C ASP A 116 -0.06 -14.12 -10.52
N ILE A 117 1.17 -13.87 -10.05
CA ILE A 117 1.95 -12.67 -10.42
C ILE A 117 2.14 -12.62 -11.94
N LEU A 118 2.59 -13.71 -12.55
CA LEU A 118 2.85 -13.77 -13.99
C LEU A 118 1.57 -13.57 -14.82
N CYS A 119 0.46 -14.18 -14.42
CA CYS A 119 -0.83 -13.98 -15.09
C CYS A 119 -1.32 -12.54 -15.00
N ASN A 120 -1.13 -11.91 -13.85
CA ASN A 120 -1.53 -10.52 -13.64
C ASN A 120 -0.65 -9.56 -14.46
N ILE A 121 0.67 -9.81 -14.50
CA ILE A 121 1.59 -9.05 -15.35
C ILE A 121 1.25 -9.23 -16.84
N ASP A 122 0.99 -10.47 -17.31
CA ASP A 122 0.59 -10.73 -18.71
C ASP A 122 -0.65 -9.92 -19.12
N SER A 123 -1.57 -9.72 -18.17
CA SER A 123 -2.74 -8.87 -18.40
C SER A 123 -2.39 -7.39 -18.57
N CYS A 124 -1.31 -6.91 -17.98
CA CYS A 124 -0.84 -5.53 -18.13
C CYS A 124 -0.19 -5.28 -19.50
N PHE A 125 0.33 -6.31 -20.17
CA PHE A 125 0.99 -6.17 -21.50
C PHE A 125 0.04 -5.79 -22.65
N GLU A 126 -1.25 -5.75 -22.41
CA GLU A 126 -2.20 -5.22 -23.40
C GLU A 126 -2.06 -3.69 -23.55
N PHE A 127 -1.45 -3.00 -22.57
CA PHE A 127 -1.38 -1.54 -22.54
C PHE A 127 -0.06 -0.97 -21.97
N SER A 128 0.88 -1.80 -21.52
CA SER A 128 2.13 -1.34 -20.90
C SER A 128 3.22 -2.41 -20.96
N ASP A 129 4.47 -1.99 -20.82
CA ASP A 129 5.64 -2.86 -20.69
C ASP A 129 5.94 -3.19 -19.22
N ILE A 130 6.69 -4.26 -18.97
CA ILE A 130 7.08 -4.67 -17.61
C ILE A 130 7.92 -3.59 -16.92
N SER A 131 8.75 -2.86 -17.66
CA SER A 131 9.52 -1.72 -17.14
C SER A 131 8.63 -0.68 -16.48
N ASP A 132 7.49 -0.36 -17.08
CA ASP A 132 6.54 0.61 -16.52
C ASP A 132 5.98 0.14 -15.18
N VAL A 133 5.74 -1.17 -15.04
CA VAL A 133 5.29 -1.77 -13.75
C VAL A 133 6.39 -1.66 -12.71
N VAL A 134 7.62 -2.02 -13.09
CA VAL A 134 8.80 -2.02 -12.20
C VAL A 134 9.15 -0.60 -11.74
N ASP A 135 9.06 0.40 -12.60
CA ASP A 135 9.38 1.79 -12.29
C ASP A 135 8.46 2.38 -11.21
N LEU A 136 7.26 1.84 -11.07
CA LEU A 136 6.32 2.26 -10.03
C LEU A 136 6.50 1.52 -8.70
N THR A 137 7.32 0.47 -8.63
CA THR A 137 7.56 -0.32 -7.41
C THR A 137 8.46 0.39 -6.40
N SER A 138 8.59 -0.22 -5.22
CA SER A 138 9.44 0.24 -4.12
C SER A 138 10.21 -0.93 -3.51
N ASP A 139 11.42 -0.65 -3.02
CA ASP A 139 12.24 -1.61 -2.25
C ASP A 139 12.00 -1.47 -0.73
N CYS A 140 11.13 -0.55 -0.32
CA CYS A 140 10.78 -0.35 1.08
C CYS A 140 10.02 -1.56 1.64
N GLY A 141 10.24 -1.87 2.91
CA GLY A 141 9.46 -2.87 3.65
C GLY A 141 9.91 -4.32 3.44
N ASN A 142 11.11 -4.55 2.88
CA ASN A 142 11.65 -5.88 2.60
C ASN A 142 10.72 -6.70 1.68
N PRO A 143 10.50 -6.26 0.45
CA PRO A 143 9.55 -6.88 -0.46
C PRO A 143 9.93 -8.31 -0.86
N TYR A 144 8.97 -9.05 -1.42
CA TYR A 144 9.12 -10.40 -1.95
C TYR A 144 8.34 -10.53 -3.27
N GLY A 145 8.55 -11.62 -3.97
CA GLY A 145 7.83 -11.92 -5.21
C GLY A 145 8.75 -11.99 -6.41
N LEU A 146 8.36 -11.42 -7.54
CA LEU A 146 9.16 -11.40 -8.76
C LEU A 146 10.21 -10.29 -8.66
N LYS A 147 11.49 -10.67 -8.65
CA LYS A 147 12.61 -9.74 -8.72
C LYS A 147 13.01 -9.54 -10.18
N ILE A 148 13.00 -8.29 -10.62
CA ILE A 148 13.46 -7.86 -11.95
C ILE A 148 14.56 -6.84 -11.69
N ASP A 149 15.79 -7.16 -12.09
CA ASP A 149 16.98 -6.43 -11.68
C ASP A 149 17.05 -6.31 -10.15
N GLU A 150 17.02 -5.09 -9.59
CA GLU A 150 17.02 -4.86 -8.15
C GLU A 150 15.64 -4.51 -7.58
N ARG A 151 14.58 -4.56 -8.39
CA ARG A 151 13.20 -4.19 -8.00
C ARG A 151 12.32 -5.41 -7.80
N PHE A 152 11.34 -5.27 -6.92
CA PHE A 152 10.39 -6.33 -6.64
C PHE A 152 8.98 -5.98 -7.14
N VAL A 153 8.35 -6.93 -7.81
CA VAL A 153 6.92 -6.92 -8.12
C VAL A 153 6.22 -7.83 -7.11
N LEU A 154 5.53 -7.21 -6.16
CA LEU A 154 4.70 -7.91 -5.18
C LEU A 154 3.47 -8.55 -5.86
N PRO A 155 2.80 -9.52 -5.23
CA PRO A 155 1.60 -10.17 -5.82
C PRO A 155 0.52 -9.18 -6.27
N ASP A 156 0.29 -8.12 -5.51
CA ASP A 156 -0.74 -7.11 -5.81
C ASP A 156 -0.26 -5.93 -6.66
N THR A 157 1.04 -5.78 -6.87
CA THR A 157 1.61 -4.68 -7.68
C THR A 157 0.98 -4.57 -9.07
N PRO A 158 0.78 -5.66 -9.86
CA PRO A 158 0.15 -5.55 -11.18
C PRO A 158 -1.29 -5.03 -11.12
N ARG A 159 -2.03 -5.39 -10.08
CA ARG A 159 -3.40 -4.88 -9.85
C ARG A 159 -3.40 -3.39 -9.54
N HIS A 160 -2.53 -2.93 -8.65
CA HIS A 160 -2.38 -1.51 -8.34
C HIS A 160 -1.90 -0.73 -9.56
N PHE A 161 -1.01 -1.31 -10.36
CA PHE A 161 -0.58 -0.73 -11.63
C PHE A 161 -1.76 -0.52 -12.59
N TYR A 162 -2.63 -1.52 -12.75
CA TYR A 162 -3.83 -1.42 -13.57
C TYR A 162 -4.77 -0.31 -13.09
N TYR A 163 -5.01 -0.22 -11.77
CA TYR A 163 -5.85 0.83 -11.21
C TYR A 163 -5.23 2.22 -11.39
N SER A 164 -3.95 2.37 -11.08
CA SER A 164 -3.24 3.63 -11.28
C SER A 164 -3.23 4.08 -12.73
N TYR A 165 -3.05 3.14 -13.68
CA TYR A 165 -3.15 3.43 -15.12
C TYR A 165 -4.52 3.97 -15.51
N ASN A 166 -5.59 3.33 -15.07
CA ASN A 166 -6.95 3.79 -15.38
C ASN A 166 -7.28 5.14 -14.74
N ILE A 167 -6.86 5.36 -13.48
CA ILE A 167 -7.00 6.66 -12.80
C ILE A 167 -6.29 7.75 -13.60
N TYR A 168 -5.06 7.50 -14.01
CA TYR A 168 -4.30 8.45 -14.83
C TYR A 168 -5.00 8.74 -16.15
N LYS A 169 -5.50 7.72 -16.86
CA LYS A 169 -6.22 7.89 -18.12
C LYS A 169 -7.50 8.69 -17.97
N LEU A 170 -8.23 8.54 -16.88
CA LEU A 170 -9.43 9.34 -16.59
C LEU A 170 -9.09 10.81 -16.35
N LEU A 171 -7.91 11.10 -15.82
CA LEU A 171 -7.52 12.42 -15.33
C LEU A 171 -6.33 13.04 -16.08
N GLU A 172 -5.88 12.44 -17.17
CA GLU A 172 -4.69 12.90 -17.93
C GLU A 172 -4.78 14.35 -18.42
N ASN A 173 -6.00 14.89 -18.56
CA ASN A 173 -6.24 16.27 -18.95
C ASN A 173 -6.57 17.19 -17.77
N VAL A 174 -6.53 16.71 -16.54
CA VAL A 174 -6.78 17.49 -15.32
C VAL A 174 -5.44 17.96 -14.76
N ILE A 175 -5.30 19.28 -14.60
CA ILE A 175 -4.07 19.86 -14.03
C ILE A 175 -4.12 19.70 -12.50
N ALA A 176 -3.10 19.06 -11.95
CA ALA A 176 -2.96 18.82 -10.51
C ALA A 176 -4.21 18.20 -9.85
N PRO A 177 -4.66 17.00 -10.29
CA PRO A 177 -5.90 16.42 -9.82
C PRO A 177 -5.90 16.14 -8.32
N VAL A 178 -7.10 16.22 -7.74
CA VAL A 178 -7.38 15.85 -6.34
C VAL A 178 -8.06 14.48 -6.30
N LEU A 179 -7.38 13.51 -5.73
CA LEU A 179 -7.81 12.11 -5.61
C LEU A 179 -8.20 11.80 -4.16
N ILE A 180 -9.31 11.11 -3.95
CA ILE A 180 -9.70 10.59 -2.64
C ILE A 180 -9.76 9.07 -2.74
N GLU A 181 -8.92 8.38 -1.96
CA GLU A 181 -8.91 6.93 -1.81
C GLU A 181 -9.50 6.53 -0.47
N ILE A 182 -10.51 5.65 -0.50
CA ILE A 182 -11.11 5.07 0.70
C ILE A 182 -10.51 3.68 0.90
N GLY A 183 -9.82 3.47 2.04
CA GLY A 183 -9.17 2.20 2.35
C GLY A 183 -7.94 1.91 1.50
N GLY A 184 -6.91 2.76 1.57
CA GLY A 184 -5.69 2.64 0.77
C GLY A 184 -4.69 1.59 1.25
N GLY A 185 -4.97 0.89 2.37
CA GLY A 185 -4.14 -0.18 2.90
C GLY A 185 -2.72 0.28 3.22
N TYR A 186 -1.70 -0.39 2.69
CA TYR A 186 -0.30 -0.01 2.94
C TYR A 186 0.23 1.12 2.03
N GLY A 187 -0.58 1.67 1.13
CA GLY A 187 -0.28 2.88 0.36
C GLY A 187 0.39 2.67 -1.00
N GLU A 188 0.44 1.45 -1.56
CA GLU A 188 1.07 1.24 -2.88
C GLU A 188 0.33 1.97 -3.99
N LEU A 189 -1.01 1.98 -3.98
CA LEU A 189 -1.77 2.68 -5.01
C LEU A 189 -1.58 4.20 -4.89
N CYS A 190 -1.46 4.75 -3.68
CA CYS A 190 -1.03 6.14 -3.47
C CYS A 190 0.35 6.40 -4.07
N LEU A 191 1.34 5.52 -3.81
CA LEU A 191 2.69 5.63 -4.36
C LEU A 191 2.67 5.62 -5.89
N GLN A 192 1.96 4.68 -6.50
CA GLN A 192 1.91 4.54 -7.95
C GLN A 192 1.21 5.73 -8.61
N ASN A 193 0.11 6.21 -8.04
CA ASN A 193 -0.55 7.43 -8.52
C ASN A 193 0.37 8.65 -8.38
N TRP A 194 1.04 8.82 -7.23
CA TRP A 194 1.98 9.90 -7.03
C TRP A 194 3.10 9.91 -8.08
N LYS A 195 3.74 8.76 -8.32
CA LYS A 195 4.78 8.63 -9.35
C LYS A 195 4.25 8.90 -10.75
N ARG A 196 3.07 8.37 -11.10
CA ARG A 196 2.47 8.51 -12.42
C ARG A 196 2.06 9.95 -12.74
N PHE A 197 1.61 10.72 -11.76
CA PHE A 197 1.36 12.16 -11.89
C PHE A 197 2.60 13.01 -11.63
N GLU A 198 3.80 12.41 -11.49
CA GLU A 198 5.08 13.08 -11.25
C GLU A 198 5.02 14.06 -10.06
N GLY A 199 4.30 13.69 -9.00
CA GLY A 199 4.08 14.51 -7.82
C GLY A 199 3.12 15.71 -8.05
N ASN A 200 2.54 15.84 -9.23
CA ASN A 200 1.61 16.93 -9.54
C ASN A 200 0.15 16.54 -9.30
N CYS A 201 -0.13 15.89 -8.18
CA CYS A 201 -1.47 15.56 -7.72
C CYS A 201 -1.59 15.74 -6.20
N THR A 202 -2.81 15.86 -5.71
CA THR A 202 -3.13 15.84 -4.28
C THR A 202 -3.88 14.55 -4.01
N ILE A 203 -3.40 13.75 -3.08
CA ILE A 203 -4.06 12.49 -2.71
C ILE A 203 -4.56 12.61 -1.28
N VAL A 204 -5.79 12.22 -1.03
CA VAL A 204 -6.36 12.03 0.31
C VAL A 204 -6.62 10.54 0.49
N ASN A 205 -5.97 9.94 1.48
CA ASN A 205 -6.17 8.54 1.85
C ASN A 205 -6.87 8.47 3.21
N MET A 206 -8.00 7.79 3.24
CA MET A 206 -8.83 7.58 4.43
C MET A 206 -8.77 6.12 4.82
N ASP A 207 -8.30 5.83 6.04
CA ASP A 207 -8.17 4.45 6.52
C ASP A 207 -8.15 4.37 8.05
N LEU A 208 -8.10 3.15 8.59
CA LEU A 208 -7.89 2.87 10.00
C LEU A 208 -6.46 3.25 10.43
N PHE A 209 -6.28 3.53 11.73
CA PHE A 209 -4.99 3.95 12.27
C PHE A 209 -3.83 2.99 11.92
N PRO A 210 -3.95 1.65 12.06
CA PRO A 210 -2.85 0.76 11.72
C PRO A 210 -2.45 0.80 10.23
N ALA A 211 -3.43 0.88 9.34
CA ALA A 211 -3.17 1.03 7.91
C ALA A 211 -2.46 2.35 7.60
N LEU A 212 -2.94 3.47 8.15
CA LEU A 212 -2.31 4.78 7.95
C LEU A 212 -0.91 4.88 8.54
N ALA A 213 -0.61 4.18 9.63
CA ALA A 213 0.74 4.09 10.18
C ALA A 213 1.69 3.40 9.18
N ILE A 214 1.26 2.28 8.58
CA ILE A 214 2.02 1.60 7.52
C ILE A 214 2.16 2.51 6.30
N THR A 215 1.08 3.13 5.86
CA THR A 215 1.08 4.06 4.71
C THR A 215 2.03 5.23 4.94
N TYR A 216 2.01 5.86 6.12
CA TYR A 216 2.92 6.94 6.47
C TYR A 216 4.38 6.52 6.33
N PHE A 217 4.75 5.39 6.95
CA PHE A 217 6.10 4.84 6.87
C PHE A 217 6.50 4.55 5.43
N TYR A 218 5.67 3.81 4.70
CA TYR A 218 5.94 3.38 3.33
C TYR A 218 6.14 4.56 2.37
N LEU A 219 5.26 5.55 2.42
CA LEU A 219 5.35 6.73 1.56
C LEU A 219 6.54 7.62 1.93
N THR A 220 6.78 7.84 3.23
CA THR A 220 7.92 8.64 3.70
C THR A 220 9.26 8.02 3.30
N LYS A 221 9.41 6.69 3.40
CA LYS A 221 10.61 5.97 2.91
C LYS A 221 10.80 6.09 1.41
N ASN A 222 9.72 6.29 0.65
CA ASN A 222 9.76 6.53 -0.79
C ASN A 222 9.92 8.03 -1.15
N GLY A 223 10.18 8.90 -0.18
CA GLY A 223 10.36 10.34 -0.40
C GLY A 223 9.09 11.11 -0.75
N ILE A 224 7.91 10.51 -0.54
CA ILE A 224 6.62 11.14 -0.78
C ILE A 224 6.28 12.05 0.41
N PRO A 225 5.90 13.32 0.20
CA PRO A 225 5.48 14.19 1.27
C PRO A 225 4.10 13.75 1.82
N VAL A 226 4.04 13.53 3.13
CA VAL A 226 2.84 13.08 3.82
C VAL A 226 2.37 14.13 4.83
N ASN A 227 1.05 14.37 4.91
CA ASN A 227 0.41 15.26 5.86
C ASN A 227 -0.71 14.51 6.60
N LEU A 228 -0.83 14.69 7.92
CA LEU A 228 -1.97 14.20 8.68
C LEU A 228 -3.02 15.31 8.81
N VAL A 229 -4.23 15.03 8.36
CA VAL A 229 -5.39 15.91 8.49
C VAL A 229 -6.23 15.46 9.68
N THR A 230 -6.53 16.39 10.58
CA THR A 230 -7.34 16.14 11.78
C THR A 230 -8.35 17.27 11.96
N GLU A 231 -9.33 17.10 12.83
CA GLU A 231 -10.28 18.18 13.16
C GLU A 231 -9.57 19.47 13.59
N LYS A 232 -8.48 19.37 14.36
CA LYS A 232 -7.69 20.54 14.83
C LYS A 232 -6.80 21.12 13.74
N LYS A 233 -6.30 20.29 12.82
CA LYS A 233 -5.44 20.66 11.70
C LYS A 233 -6.10 20.21 10.42
N CYS A 234 -7.22 20.85 10.10
CA CYS A 234 -8.07 20.48 8.98
C CYS A 234 -7.62 21.16 7.68
N GLU A 235 -6.37 20.97 7.30
CA GLU A 235 -5.81 21.50 6.07
C GLU A 235 -5.31 20.36 5.20
N VAL A 236 -5.99 20.15 4.07
CA VAL A 236 -5.49 19.29 2.99
C VAL A 236 -4.43 20.09 2.24
N LYS A 237 -3.22 19.59 2.22
CA LYS A 237 -2.10 20.22 1.53
C LYS A 237 -2.02 19.76 0.09
N GLU A 238 -1.92 20.71 -0.81
CA GLU A 238 -1.74 20.44 -2.23
C GLU A 238 -0.40 19.74 -2.50
N LYS A 239 -0.38 18.87 -3.51
CA LYS A 239 0.81 18.10 -3.93
C LYS A 239 1.44 17.33 -2.76
N MET A 240 0.61 16.73 -1.94
CA MET A 240 0.98 15.83 -0.85
C MET A 240 -0.01 14.67 -0.77
N VAL A 241 0.41 13.60 -0.11
CA VAL A 241 -0.52 12.57 0.36
C VAL A 241 -1.02 12.98 1.74
N ASN A 242 -2.33 13.19 1.85
CA ASN A 242 -3.00 13.61 3.07
C ASN A 242 -3.71 12.40 3.68
N LEU A 243 -3.35 12.05 4.91
CA LEU A 243 -3.91 10.92 5.63
C LEU A 243 -5.02 11.39 6.56
N ILE A 244 -6.15 10.70 6.57
CA ILE A 244 -7.29 10.98 7.43
C ILE A 244 -7.71 9.69 8.13
N LEU A 245 -7.73 9.71 9.46
CA LEU A 245 -8.27 8.61 10.25
C LEU A 245 -9.77 8.43 9.96
N ALA A 246 -10.23 7.20 9.84
CA ALA A 246 -11.62 6.87 9.50
C ALA A 246 -12.64 7.52 10.46
N ASP A 247 -12.33 7.58 11.75
CA ASP A 247 -13.17 8.23 12.79
C ASP A 247 -13.20 9.76 12.70
N GLU A 248 -12.20 10.37 12.08
CA GLU A 248 -12.10 11.82 11.86
C GLU A 248 -12.81 12.31 10.58
N VAL A 249 -13.13 11.39 9.65
CA VAL A 249 -13.69 11.75 8.33
C VAL A 249 -14.90 12.67 8.45
N LYS A 250 -15.87 12.34 9.30
CA LYS A 250 -17.09 13.16 9.49
C LYS A 250 -16.81 14.58 9.99
N ASN A 251 -15.71 14.79 10.72
CA ASN A 251 -15.32 16.06 11.31
C ASN A 251 -14.61 16.97 10.28
N VAL A 252 -13.98 16.37 9.28
CA VAL A 252 -13.17 17.07 8.28
C VAL A 252 -13.79 17.13 6.90
N TRP A 253 -14.79 16.28 6.60
CA TRP A 253 -15.37 16.14 5.26
C TRP A 253 -15.84 17.47 4.65
N GLY A 254 -16.55 18.27 5.41
CA GLY A 254 -17.05 19.57 4.95
C GLY A 254 -15.99 20.63 4.64
N LYS A 255 -14.74 20.33 4.98
CA LYS A 255 -13.57 21.22 4.75
C LYS A 255 -12.62 20.63 3.69
N MET A 256 -12.98 19.48 3.11
CA MET A 256 -12.21 18.86 2.05
C MET A 256 -12.27 19.68 0.76
N PRO A 257 -11.18 19.71 -0.03
CA PRO A 257 -11.22 20.30 -1.35
C PRO A 257 -12.20 19.52 -2.24
N ARG A 258 -12.70 20.17 -3.28
CA ARG A 258 -13.41 19.45 -4.33
C ARG A 258 -12.47 18.43 -4.96
N SER A 259 -12.89 17.18 -4.98
CA SER A 259 -12.14 16.09 -5.61
C SER A 259 -12.52 15.91 -7.08
N ASP A 260 -11.55 15.51 -7.89
CA ASP A 260 -11.75 15.13 -9.28
C ASP A 260 -12.15 13.65 -9.38
N LEU A 261 -11.70 12.82 -8.43
CA LEU A 261 -12.05 11.41 -8.34
C LEU A 261 -12.09 10.93 -6.89
N ILE A 262 -13.16 10.19 -6.54
CA ILE A 262 -13.26 9.41 -5.31
C ILE A 262 -13.31 7.94 -5.74
N PHE A 263 -12.47 7.11 -5.15
CA PHE A 263 -12.41 5.69 -5.49
C PHE A 263 -12.11 4.81 -4.28
N ASN A 264 -12.37 3.53 -4.46
CA ASN A 264 -12.05 2.48 -3.52
C ASN A 264 -11.50 1.29 -4.29
N SER A 265 -10.43 0.68 -3.80
CA SER A 265 -9.77 -0.42 -4.50
C SER A 265 -10.06 -1.81 -3.94
N ARG A 266 -10.96 -1.96 -2.96
CA ARG A 266 -11.53 -3.22 -2.43
C ARG A 266 -12.14 -3.08 -1.02
N SER A 267 -11.72 -2.12 -0.21
CA SER A 267 -12.03 -2.07 1.22
C SER A 267 -13.53 -1.92 1.53
N LEU A 268 -14.33 -1.30 0.65
CA LEU A 268 -15.78 -1.16 0.88
C LEU A 268 -16.51 -2.50 0.98
N CYS A 269 -16.05 -3.55 0.30
CA CYS A 269 -16.69 -4.87 0.38
C CYS A 269 -16.40 -5.61 1.69
N GLU A 270 -15.47 -5.12 2.48
CA GLU A 270 -15.02 -5.66 3.77
C GLU A 270 -15.58 -4.86 4.96
N MET A 271 -16.25 -3.73 4.69
CA MET A 271 -16.88 -2.87 5.70
C MET A 271 -18.30 -3.36 6.00
N ASP A 272 -18.73 -3.20 7.23
CA ASP A 272 -20.13 -3.46 7.57
C ASP A 272 -21.04 -2.30 7.11
N GLU A 273 -22.36 -2.59 7.00
CA GLU A 273 -23.35 -1.62 6.49
C GLU A 273 -23.45 -0.33 7.32
N ASN A 274 -22.99 -0.34 8.59
CA ASN A 274 -23.03 0.84 9.45
C ASN A 274 -21.78 1.71 9.31
N THR A 275 -20.74 1.17 8.67
CA THR A 275 -19.44 1.87 8.44
C THR A 275 -19.44 2.64 7.13
N ILE A 276 -20.23 2.20 6.15
CA ILE A 276 -20.39 2.85 4.84
C ILE A 276 -21.44 3.97 4.95
#